data_52fa6fd061043d6c5f84685d1b27fc6d
#
_entry.id   52fa6fd061043d6c5f84685d1b27fc6d
#
_cell.length_a   1.000
_cell.length_b   1.000
_cell.length_c   1.000
_cell.angle_alpha   90.00
_cell.angle_beta   90.00
_cell.angle_gamma   90.00
#
_symmetry.space_group_name_H-M   'P 1'
#
loop_
_entity.id
_entity.type
_entity.pdbx_description
1 polymer ?
#
loop_
_entity_poly.entity_id
_entity_poly.type
_entity_poly.pdbx_seq_one_letter_code
_entity_poly.pdbx_strand_id
1 'polypeptide(L)'
;MSPLSKVFVFKIAATVVFWCIPLILFPSAVWEALGLPPQPSDMFVRMLGWAYLALCVGYAFGLRASLRGQRQMGPIWVGIVSNGGACAYLAYFGATGEWADWGGFVQVVLWSSVAATALITAGLYVFGVRGAEAPSRG
;
A
#
# COMPACT_ATOMS: atom_id res chain seq x y z
N MET A 1 -15.82 2.60 -14.72
CA MET A 1 -15.11 2.06 -13.52
C MET A 1 -15.78 2.56 -12.26
N SER A 2 -16.14 1.65 -11.36
CA SER A 2 -16.69 2.00 -10.06
C SER A 2 -15.65 2.74 -9.20
N PRO A 3 -16.05 3.54 -8.18
CA PRO A 3 -15.12 4.12 -7.22
C PRO A 3 -14.19 3.08 -6.57
N LEU A 4 -14.73 1.92 -6.21
CA LEU A 4 -13.96 0.81 -5.65
C LEU A 4 -12.89 0.30 -6.62
N SER A 5 -13.22 0.16 -7.91
CA SER A 5 -12.23 -0.25 -8.93
C SER A 5 -11.09 0.77 -9.04
N LYS A 6 -11.38 2.07 -8.96
CA LYS A 6 -10.35 3.12 -8.98
C LYS A 6 -9.41 3.03 -7.79
N VAL A 7 -9.94 2.73 -6.58
CA VAL A 7 -9.12 2.51 -5.37
C VAL A 7 -8.19 1.33 -5.55
N PHE A 8 -8.67 0.19 -6.08
CA PHE A 8 -7.82 -0.98 -6.34
C PHE A 8 -6.74 -0.69 -7.39
N VAL A 9 -7.07 -0.01 -8.49
CA VAL A 9 -6.09 0.35 -9.53
C VAL A 9 -5.00 1.24 -8.93
N PHE A 10 -5.39 2.31 -8.24
CA PHE A 10 -4.44 3.21 -7.59
C PHE A 10 -3.52 2.45 -6.61
N LYS A 11 -4.12 1.61 -5.75
CA LYS A 11 -3.37 0.82 -4.78
C LYS A 11 -2.35 -0.11 -5.45
N ILE A 12 -2.77 -0.90 -6.44
CA ILE A 12 -1.89 -1.83 -7.14
C ILE A 12 -0.75 -1.05 -7.82
N ALA A 13 -1.07 -0.01 -8.57
CA ALA A 13 -0.08 0.79 -9.28
C ALA A 13 0.93 1.44 -8.31
N ALA A 14 0.46 2.09 -7.26
CA ALA A 14 1.32 2.70 -6.26
C ALA A 14 2.20 1.66 -5.55
N THR A 15 1.64 0.51 -5.16
CA THR A 15 2.41 -0.55 -4.48
C THR A 15 3.46 -1.17 -5.41
N VAL A 16 3.13 -1.45 -6.67
CA VAL A 16 4.08 -2.03 -7.63
C VAL A 16 5.22 -1.06 -7.92
N VAL A 17 4.91 0.20 -8.23
CA VAL A 17 5.90 1.20 -8.66
C VAL A 17 6.81 1.63 -7.51
N PHE A 18 6.23 1.95 -6.35
CA PHE A 18 7.00 2.54 -5.25
C PHE A 18 7.54 1.53 -4.24
N TRP A 19 7.03 0.29 -4.24
CA TRP A 19 7.44 -0.73 -3.28
C TRP A 19 7.94 -2.01 -3.93
N CYS A 20 7.16 -2.68 -4.79
CA CYS A 20 7.57 -3.97 -5.35
C CYS A 20 8.84 -3.83 -6.22
N ILE A 21 8.83 -2.93 -7.19
CA ILE A 21 9.97 -2.73 -8.10
C ILE A 21 11.23 -2.34 -7.32
N PRO A 22 11.21 -1.29 -6.48
CA PRO A 22 12.40 -0.92 -5.74
C PRO A 22 12.88 -2.02 -4.79
N LEU A 23 12.01 -2.59 -3.96
CA LEU A 23 12.41 -3.58 -2.97
C LEU A 23 12.94 -4.89 -3.60
N ILE A 24 12.44 -5.28 -4.77
CA ILE A 24 12.89 -6.51 -5.44
C ILE A 24 14.14 -6.30 -6.30
N LEU A 25 14.23 -5.17 -7.01
CA LEU A 25 15.22 -4.99 -8.08
C LEU A 25 16.37 -4.05 -7.71
N PHE A 26 16.17 -3.06 -6.83
CA PHE A 26 17.24 -2.10 -6.56
C PHE A 26 18.34 -2.72 -5.68
N PRO A 27 19.61 -2.56 -6.05
CA PRO A 27 20.73 -2.94 -5.19
C PRO A 27 20.82 -2.01 -3.96
N SER A 28 21.43 -2.51 -2.87
CA SER A 28 21.62 -1.75 -1.61
C SER A 28 22.25 -0.38 -1.82
N ALA A 29 23.23 -0.29 -2.73
CA ALA A 29 23.88 0.98 -3.07
C ALA A 29 22.91 2.07 -3.57
N VAL A 30 21.82 1.69 -4.25
CA VAL A 30 20.80 2.65 -4.69
C VAL A 30 20.00 3.17 -3.48
N TRP A 31 19.68 2.31 -2.53
CA TRP A 31 18.97 2.70 -1.32
C TRP A 31 19.80 3.67 -0.47
N GLU A 32 21.08 3.36 -0.28
CA GLU A 32 22.03 4.23 0.44
C GLU A 32 22.17 5.59 -0.27
N ALA A 33 22.29 5.59 -1.59
CA ALA A 33 22.35 6.83 -2.38
C ALA A 33 21.06 7.67 -2.28
N LEU A 34 19.91 7.04 -2.05
CA LEU A 34 18.62 7.73 -1.80
C LEU A 34 18.49 8.21 -0.36
N GLY A 35 19.40 7.83 0.52
CA GLY A 35 19.45 8.29 1.91
C GLY A 35 18.83 7.33 2.93
N LEU A 36 18.67 6.05 2.59
CA LEU A 36 18.39 5.03 3.59
C LEU A 36 19.68 4.65 4.34
N PRO A 37 19.58 4.33 5.64
CA PRO A 37 20.72 3.79 6.35
C PRO A 37 21.13 2.41 5.78
N PRO A 38 22.43 2.06 5.83
CA PRO A 38 22.91 0.76 5.37
C PRO A 38 22.17 -0.39 6.04
N GLN A 39 21.72 -1.35 5.26
CA GLN A 39 21.02 -2.53 5.76
C GLN A 39 22.01 -3.69 5.93
N PRO A 40 21.94 -4.46 7.02
CA PRO A 40 22.86 -5.57 7.27
C PRO A 40 22.69 -6.71 6.27
N SER A 41 21.56 -6.81 5.59
CA SER A 41 21.28 -7.84 4.58
C SER A 41 20.11 -7.42 3.68
N ASP A 42 20.24 -7.68 2.39
CA ASP A 42 19.15 -7.45 1.41
C ASP A 42 18.01 -8.49 1.54
N MET A 43 18.22 -9.58 2.27
CA MET A 43 17.28 -10.70 2.33
C MET A 43 15.88 -10.25 2.75
N PHE A 44 15.75 -9.55 3.88
CA PHE A 44 14.45 -9.10 4.39
C PHE A 44 13.80 -8.07 3.46
N VAL A 45 14.60 -7.19 2.86
CA VAL A 45 14.12 -6.20 1.89
C VAL A 45 13.48 -6.91 0.67
N ARG A 46 14.16 -7.94 0.14
CA ARG A 46 13.64 -8.74 -0.99
C ARG A 46 12.39 -9.52 -0.61
N MET A 47 12.40 -10.16 0.56
CA MET A 47 11.22 -10.89 1.07
C MET A 47 10.01 -9.96 1.25
N LEU A 48 10.21 -8.75 1.75
CA LEU A 48 9.16 -7.75 1.87
C LEU A 48 8.60 -7.34 0.51
N GLY A 49 9.47 -7.14 -0.49
CA GLY A 49 9.06 -6.85 -1.86
C GLY A 49 8.18 -7.95 -2.46
N TRP A 50 8.53 -9.22 -2.26
CA TRP A 50 7.71 -10.37 -2.68
C TRP A 50 6.40 -10.46 -1.92
N ALA A 51 6.37 -10.15 -0.62
CA ALA A 51 5.15 -10.09 0.17
C ALA A 51 4.17 -9.02 -0.37
N TYR A 52 4.68 -7.84 -0.71
CA TYR A 52 3.85 -6.81 -1.35
C TYR A 52 3.36 -7.23 -2.73
N LEU A 53 4.17 -7.93 -3.53
CA LEU A 53 3.74 -8.44 -4.82
C LEU A 53 2.62 -9.49 -4.66
N ALA A 54 2.73 -10.38 -3.69
CA ALA A 54 1.66 -11.33 -3.38
C ALA A 54 0.35 -10.64 -2.98
N LEU A 55 0.41 -9.58 -2.17
CA LEU A 55 -0.75 -8.75 -1.87
C LEU A 55 -1.35 -8.12 -3.13
N CYS A 56 -0.52 -7.63 -4.07
CA CYS A 56 -0.99 -7.04 -5.33
C CYS A 56 -1.73 -8.07 -6.20
N VAL A 57 -1.29 -9.33 -6.22
CA VAL A 57 -2.01 -10.42 -6.88
C VAL A 57 -3.40 -10.61 -6.24
N GLY A 58 -3.49 -10.62 -4.91
CA GLY A 58 -4.77 -10.67 -4.19
C GLY A 58 -5.70 -9.50 -4.54
N TYR A 59 -5.16 -8.29 -4.63
CA TYR A 59 -5.94 -7.10 -5.03
C TYR A 59 -6.37 -7.12 -6.49
N ALA A 60 -5.60 -7.76 -7.38
CA ALA A 60 -6.00 -7.94 -8.77
C ALA A 60 -7.27 -8.79 -8.90
N PHE A 61 -7.46 -9.81 -8.07
CA PHE A 61 -8.73 -10.55 -8.00
C PHE A 61 -9.89 -9.65 -7.52
N GLY A 62 -9.65 -8.82 -6.51
CA GLY A 62 -10.64 -7.84 -6.04
C GLY A 62 -11.02 -6.82 -7.12
N LEU A 63 -10.02 -6.32 -7.85
CA LEU A 63 -10.23 -5.42 -8.99
C LEU A 63 -11.06 -6.09 -10.08
N ARG A 64 -10.70 -7.32 -10.47
CA ARG A 64 -11.42 -8.08 -11.50
C ARG A 64 -12.89 -8.30 -11.12
N ALA A 65 -13.16 -8.62 -9.86
CA ALA A 65 -14.53 -8.75 -9.36
C ALA A 65 -15.27 -7.41 -9.40
N SER A 66 -14.63 -6.33 -8.94
CA SER A 66 -15.21 -4.98 -8.93
C SER A 66 -15.52 -4.45 -10.35
N LEU A 67 -14.71 -4.79 -11.35
CA LEU A 67 -14.98 -4.46 -12.76
C LEU A 67 -16.20 -5.21 -13.31
N ARG A 68 -16.56 -6.35 -12.74
CA ARG A 68 -17.76 -7.12 -13.06
C ARG A 68 -18.98 -6.73 -12.22
N GLY A 69 -18.88 -5.65 -11.45
CA GLY A 69 -19.95 -5.22 -10.55
C GLY A 69 -20.09 -6.08 -9.28
N GLN A 70 -19.17 -7.03 -9.06
CA GLN A 70 -19.16 -7.90 -7.89
C GLN A 70 -18.25 -7.32 -6.80
N ARG A 71 -18.56 -7.62 -5.54
CA ARG A 71 -17.73 -7.25 -4.39
C ARG A 71 -17.19 -8.50 -3.73
N GLN A 72 -15.87 -8.56 -3.59
CA GLN A 72 -15.19 -9.59 -2.81
C GLN A 72 -14.67 -8.99 -1.51
N MET A 73 -15.26 -9.39 -0.40
CA MET A 73 -14.89 -8.84 0.93
C MET A 73 -13.47 -9.20 1.36
N GLY A 74 -12.95 -10.36 0.96
CA GLY A 74 -11.59 -10.79 1.28
C GLY A 74 -10.52 -9.75 0.86
N PRO A 75 -10.37 -9.42 -0.43
CA PRO A 75 -9.43 -8.39 -0.87
C PRO A 75 -9.66 -7.01 -0.25
N ILE A 76 -10.92 -6.65 0.05
CA ILE A 76 -11.26 -5.38 0.70
C ILE A 76 -10.70 -5.35 2.12
N TRP A 77 -10.98 -6.38 2.93
CA TRP A 77 -10.50 -6.44 4.31
C TRP A 77 -8.97 -6.59 4.39
N VAL A 78 -8.37 -7.41 3.54
CA VAL A 78 -6.89 -7.50 3.44
C VAL A 78 -6.31 -6.12 3.13
N GLY A 79 -6.93 -5.37 2.24
CA GLY A 79 -6.53 -4.01 1.92
C GLY A 79 -6.65 -3.04 3.09
N ILE A 80 -7.76 -3.07 3.83
CA ILE A 80 -8.00 -2.23 5.01
C ILE A 80 -6.96 -2.53 6.10
N VAL A 81 -6.76 -3.80 6.44
CA VAL A 81 -5.85 -4.21 7.50
C VAL A 81 -4.40 -3.88 7.13
N SER A 82 -3.97 -4.23 5.91
CA SER A 82 -2.58 -4.00 5.48
C SER A 82 -2.25 -2.51 5.35
N ASN A 83 -3.13 -1.68 4.78
CA ASN A 83 -2.85 -0.25 4.65
C ASN A 83 -3.12 0.51 5.95
N GLY A 84 -4.15 0.14 6.70
CA GLY A 84 -4.41 0.74 8.01
C GLY A 84 -3.27 0.48 8.99
N GLY A 85 -2.76 -0.75 9.03
CA GLY A 85 -1.58 -1.10 9.81
C GLY A 85 -0.33 -0.35 9.35
N ALA A 86 -0.07 -0.31 8.05
CA ALA A 86 1.06 0.45 7.50
C ALA A 86 0.94 1.94 7.82
N CYS A 87 -0.24 2.54 7.66
CA CYS A 87 -0.50 3.93 8.02
C CYS A 87 -0.18 4.21 9.49
N ALA A 88 -0.69 3.37 10.40
CA ALA A 88 -0.50 3.54 11.84
C ALA A 88 0.99 3.45 12.23
N TYR A 89 1.71 2.44 11.74
CA TYR A 89 3.13 2.26 12.04
C TYR A 89 4.00 3.35 11.41
N LEU A 90 3.76 3.70 10.14
CA LEU A 90 4.49 4.79 9.50
C LEU A 90 4.26 6.12 10.23
N ALA A 91 3.02 6.45 10.58
CA ALA A 91 2.73 7.66 11.35
C ALA A 91 3.38 7.66 12.72
N TYR A 92 3.37 6.52 13.42
CA TYR A 92 4.01 6.37 14.73
C TYR A 92 5.53 6.59 14.64
N PHE A 93 6.22 5.87 13.76
CA PHE A 93 7.67 6.02 13.60
C PHE A 93 8.08 7.40 13.08
N GLY A 94 7.27 8.01 12.21
CA GLY A 94 7.49 9.39 11.79
C GLY A 94 7.34 10.38 12.94
N ALA A 95 6.32 10.21 13.78
CA ALA A 95 6.09 11.07 14.94
C ALA A 95 7.17 10.90 16.03
N THR A 96 7.74 9.70 16.18
CA THR A 96 8.85 9.43 17.11
C THR A 96 10.22 9.83 16.56
N GLY A 97 10.30 10.28 15.28
CA GLY A 97 11.54 10.73 14.68
C GLY A 97 12.47 9.62 14.19
N GLU A 98 11.97 8.39 14.02
CA GLU A 98 12.79 7.23 13.63
C GLU A 98 13.55 7.45 12.30
N TRP A 99 12.97 8.20 11.38
CA TRP A 99 13.63 8.52 10.12
C TRP A 99 13.99 10.01 9.94
N ALA A 100 14.10 10.75 11.05
CA ALA A 100 14.40 12.19 11.00
C ALA A 100 15.77 12.46 10.36
N ASP A 101 16.73 11.57 10.56
CA ASP A 101 18.08 11.66 10.01
C ASP A 101 18.24 11.01 8.63
N TRP A 102 17.16 10.44 8.06
CA TRP A 102 17.21 9.83 6.74
C TRP A 102 17.19 10.89 5.63
N GLY A 103 17.63 10.54 4.42
CA GLY A 103 17.64 11.48 3.30
C GLY A 103 16.28 12.08 3.00
N GLY A 104 16.26 13.37 2.62
CA GLY A 104 15.01 14.12 2.41
C GLY A 104 14.06 13.47 1.40
N PHE A 105 14.59 12.83 0.34
CA PHE A 105 13.77 12.09 -0.60
C PHE A 105 13.01 10.93 0.08
N VAL A 106 13.70 10.16 0.94
CA VAL A 106 13.08 9.04 1.67
C VAL A 106 12.01 9.55 2.62
N GLN A 107 12.26 10.64 3.34
CA GLN A 107 11.26 11.26 4.23
C GLN A 107 10.00 11.65 3.46
N VAL A 108 10.13 12.28 2.28
CA VAL A 108 8.99 12.63 1.42
C VAL A 108 8.22 11.39 0.99
N VAL A 109 8.91 10.31 0.59
CA VAL A 109 8.27 9.05 0.20
C VAL A 109 7.52 8.43 1.39
N LEU A 110 8.10 8.41 2.58
CA LEU A 110 7.48 7.84 3.78
C LEU A 110 6.23 8.62 4.20
N TRP A 111 6.30 9.96 4.28
CA TRP A 111 5.13 10.77 4.61
C TRP A 111 4.04 10.71 3.53
N SER A 112 4.42 10.66 2.26
CA SER A 112 3.47 10.43 1.16
C SER A 112 2.80 9.05 1.28
N SER A 113 3.54 8.06 1.77
CA SER A 113 3.01 6.71 2.02
C SER A 113 2.01 6.69 3.19
N VAL A 114 2.23 7.48 4.25
CA VAL A 114 1.23 7.67 5.32
C VAL A 114 -0.08 8.19 4.72
N ALA A 115 -0.02 9.27 3.93
CA ALA A 115 -1.21 9.85 3.31
C ALA A 115 -1.90 8.88 2.34
N ALA A 116 -1.12 8.20 1.47
CA ALA A 116 -1.65 7.25 0.50
C ALA A 116 -2.33 6.05 1.17
N THR A 117 -1.71 5.46 2.21
CA THR A 117 -2.28 4.32 2.93
C THR A 117 -3.53 4.70 3.72
N ALA A 118 -3.59 5.90 4.29
CA ALA A 118 -4.80 6.43 4.92
C ALA A 118 -5.94 6.58 3.91
N LEU A 119 -5.68 7.19 2.76
CA LEU A 119 -6.68 7.38 1.70
C LEU A 119 -7.17 6.06 1.12
N ILE A 120 -6.28 5.09 0.91
CA ILE A 120 -6.64 3.74 0.43
C ILE A 120 -7.53 3.05 1.47
N THR A 121 -7.17 3.09 2.75
CA THR A 121 -7.95 2.48 3.83
C THR A 121 -9.36 3.09 3.90
N ALA A 122 -9.46 4.42 3.90
CA ALA A 122 -10.73 5.13 3.88
C ALA A 122 -11.56 4.79 2.62
N GLY A 123 -10.94 4.78 1.45
CA GLY A 123 -11.60 4.45 0.18
C GLY A 123 -12.14 3.01 0.16
N LEU A 124 -11.36 2.04 0.63
CA LEU A 124 -11.80 0.65 0.73
C LEU A 124 -12.95 0.49 1.73
N TYR A 125 -12.90 1.20 2.85
CA TYR A 125 -13.97 1.17 3.83
C TYR A 125 -15.26 1.79 3.29
N VAL A 126 -15.18 3.00 2.74
CA VAL A 126 -16.36 3.74 2.25
C VAL A 126 -16.99 3.05 1.04
N PHE A 127 -16.20 2.71 0.03
CA PHE A 127 -16.72 2.15 -1.23
C PHE A 127 -16.82 0.62 -1.21
N GLY A 128 -16.05 -0.05 -0.38
CA GLY A 128 -16.05 -1.51 -0.25
C GLY A 128 -17.02 -2.02 0.79
N VAL A 129 -16.93 -1.51 2.02
CA VAL A 129 -17.76 -1.99 3.16
C VAL A 129 -19.09 -1.27 3.22
N ARG A 130 -19.10 0.06 3.45
CA ARG A 130 -20.35 0.83 3.58
C ARG A 130 -21.21 0.82 2.33
N GLY A 131 -20.60 0.86 1.16
CA GLY A 131 -21.35 0.78 -0.10
C GLY A 131 -22.06 -0.57 -0.32
N ALA A 132 -21.79 -1.60 0.50
CA ALA A 132 -22.54 -2.86 0.49
C ALA A 132 -23.82 -2.81 1.32
N GLU A 133 -23.89 -1.90 2.29
CA GLU A 133 -25.04 -1.76 3.21
C GLU A 133 -26.15 -0.83 2.65
N ALA A 134 -25.90 -0.13 1.54
CA ALA A 134 -26.92 0.69 0.92
C ALA A 134 -28.01 -0.22 0.32
N PRO A 135 -29.28 -0.15 0.79
CA PRO A 135 -30.35 -0.95 0.24
C PRO A 135 -30.51 -0.63 -1.25
N SER A 136 -30.63 -1.68 -2.07
CA SER A 136 -31.05 -1.54 -3.46
C SER A 136 -32.41 -0.81 -3.45
N ARG A 137 -32.41 0.48 -3.79
CA ARG A 137 -33.66 1.17 -4.08
C ARG A 137 -34.28 0.47 -5.30
N GLY A 138 -35.23 -0.42 -5.01
CA GLY A 138 -36.12 -1.01 -5.99
C GLY A 138 -36.98 0.06 -6.69
#